data_2841b45fdebe4c6578a959b61eca1a7c
#
_entry.id   2841b45fdebe4c6578a959b61eca1a7c
#
_cell.length_a   1.000
_cell.length_b   1.000
_cell.length_c   1.000
_cell.angle_alpha   90.00
_cell.angle_beta   90.00
_cell.angle_gamma   90.00
#
_symmetry.space_group_name_H-M   'P 1'
#
loop_
_entity.id
_entity.type
_entity.pdbx_description
1 polymer ?
#
loop_
_entity_poly.entity_id
_entity_poly.type
_entity_poly.pdbx_seq_one_letter_code
_entity_poly.pdbx_strand_id
1 'polypeptide(L)'
;MKLINRLFIILISCLLSSVALAKDLTVGLKSEPSSIDPHYHNLGPNNAFATHIYGTLVGSDENQQHYPDLATSWKPINDTTWEFKLRKGVKFHDGSDFTADDVLFTAQRAQNVPKSPSGFGTYLKGKEFIKIDSHTIHIKTKKPYPLMPNDIMTVKIISKKNGEGATTADYNSGKAAIGTGPYKFVEWVPGDKIVLKANENYHGAGTGAPKYKNILFKPIKSGPARIAALLAKDVDFIDNVPPLNVAKMKKNPTIKLNSGSSNRVIYLHMDQFREESPHITAIGGGKIKNPLMAVSYTHLTLPTRSTV
;
A
#
# COMPACT_ATOMS: atom_id res chain seq x y z
N MET A 1 -8.97 -55.77 -22.86
CA MET A 1 -9.68 -54.57 -23.40
C MET A 1 -10.38 -53.72 -22.34
N LYS A 2 -11.15 -54.24 -21.40
CA LYS A 2 -11.91 -53.43 -20.39
C LYS A 2 -11.01 -52.68 -19.39
N LEU A 3 -9.80 -53.20 -19.07
CA LEU A 3 -8.86 -52.55 -18.11
C LEU A 3 -8.12 -51.36 -18.76
N ILE A 4 -7.71 -51.49 -20.02
CA ILE A 4 -7.04 -50.45 -20.80
C ILE A 4 -7.95 -49.24 -21.04
N ASN A 5 -9.24 -49.47 -21.32
CA ASN A 5 -10.22 -48.36 -21.46
C ASN A 5 -10.46 -47.61 -20.14
N ARG A 6 -10.40 -48.28 -18.97
CA ARG A 6 -10.54 -47.60 -17.68
C ARG A 6 -9.31 -46.75 -17.32
N LEU A 7 -8.09 -47.20 -17.67
CA LEU A 7 -6.87 -46.40 -17.50
C LEU A 7 -6.86 -45.18 -18.43
N PHE A 8 -7.34 -45.30 -19.65
CA PHE A 8 -7.41 -44.18 -20.60
C PHE A 8 -8.43 -43.12 -20.19
N ILE A 9 -9.56 -43.50 -19.60
CA ILE A 9 -10.57 -42.58 -19.07
C ILE A 9 -10.07 -41.86 -17.83
N ILE A 10 -9.28 -42.49 -16.95
CA ILE A 10 -8.67 -41.86 -15.78
C ILE A 10 -7.57 -40.90 -16.20
N LEU A 11 -6.79 -41.22 -17.24
CA LEU A 11 -5.73 -40.35 -17.75
C LEU A 11 -6.29 -39.09 -18.42
N ILE A 12 -7.41 -39.20 -19.14
CA ILE A 12 -8.10 -38.05 -19.76
C ILE A 12 -8.81 -37.19 -18.68
N SER A 13 -9.30 -37.79 -17.60
CA SER A 13 -9.90 -37.05 -16.48
C SER A 13 -8.87 -36.24 -15.69
N CYS A 14 -7.61 -36.68 -15.61
CA CYS A 14 -6.53 -35.92 -14.99
C CYS A 14 -5.99 -34.77 -15.87
N LEU A 15 -6.18 -34.82 -17.18
CA LEU A 15 -5.76 -33.76 -18.11
C LEU A 15 -6.80 -32.62 -18.25
N LEU A 16 -8.01 -32.79 -17.70
CA LEU A 16 -9.01 -31.74 -17.55
C LEU A 16 -8.90 -31.01 -16.20
N SER A 17 -7.70 -30.92 -15.62
CA SER A 17 -7.41 -29.87 -14.63
C SER A 17 -7.66 -28.55 -15.36
N SER A 18 -8.90 -28.07 -15.26
CA SER A 18 -9.28 -26.74 -15.72
C SER A 18 -8.24 -25.75 -15.22
N VAL A 19 -7.37 -25.29 -16.11
CA VAL A 19 -6.66 -24.04 -15.93
C VAL A 19 -7.79 -23.03 -15.77
N ALA A 20 -8.17 -22.75 -14.53
CA ALA A 20 -9.05 -21.66 -14.23
C ALA A 20 -8.35 -20.42 -14.80
N LEU A 21 -8.77 -19.99 -15.98
CA LEU A 21 -8.32 -18.75 -16.59
C LEU A 21 -8.62 -17.68 -15.55
N ALA A 22 -7.58 -17.20 -14.89
CA ALA A 22 -7.70 -16.15 -13.89
C ALA A 22 -8.43 -14.99 -14.58
N LYS A 23 -9.63 -14.67 -14.09
CA LYS A 23 -10.48 -13.60 -14.63
C LYS A 23 -9.75 -12.27 -14.44
N ASP A 24 -9.94 -11.33 -15.33
CA ASP A 24 -9.49 -9.95 -15.16
C ASP A 24 -10.39 -9.26 -14.12
N LEU A 25 -9.84 -8.28 -13.40
CA LEU A 25 -10.56 -7.47 -12.41
C LEU A 25 -10.51 -6.01 -12.81
N THR A 26 -11.67 -5.37 -12.91
CA THR A 26 -11.77 -3.92 -13.12
C THR A 26 -12.21 -3.23 -11.83
N VAL A 27 -11.42 -2.24 -11.38
CA VAL A 27 -11.60 -1.54 -10.10
C VAL A 27 -11.84 -0.05 -10.34
N GLY A 28 -12.99 0.46 -9.89
CA GLY A 28 -13.29 1.89 -9.88
C GLY A 28 -12.73 2.56 -8.64
N LEU A 29 -11.73 3.45 -8.78
CA LEU A 29 -11.08 4.15 -7.68
C LEU A 29 -11.65 5.57 -7.48
N LYS A 30 -11.87 5.97 -6.22
CA LYS A 30 -12.16 7.37 -5.87
C LYS A 30 -11.00 8.30 -6.21
N SER A 31 -9.78 7.83 -5.97
CA SER A 31 -8.55 8.60 -6.19
C SER A 31 -7.47 7.68 -6.72
N GLU A 32 -6.84 8.05 -7.81
CA GLU A 32 -5.63 7.38 -8.28
C GLU A 32 -4.41 7.78 -7.43
N PRO A 33 -3.33 6.97 -7.41
CA PRO A 33 -2.07 7.38 -6.81
C PRO A 33 -1.48 8.58 -7.57
N SER A 34 -0.83 9.48 -6.84
CA SER A 34 -0.14 10.63 -7.46
C SER A 34 1.23 10.27 -8.04
N SER A 35 1.72 9.07 -7.78
CA SER A 35 2.97 8.51 -8.29
C SER A 35 2.99 6.99 -8.11
N ILE A 36 3.68 6.29 -9.01
CA ILE A 36 4.00 4.86 -8.89
C ILE A 36 5.26 4.63 -8.04
N ASP A 37 6.07 5.68 -7.83
CA ASP A 37 7.21 5.64 -6.92
C ASP A 37 6.71 5.44 -5.48
N PRO A 38 7.04 4.29 -4.84
CA PRO A 38 6.48 3.92 -3.54
C PRO A 38 6.98 4.81 -2.40
N HIS A 39 8.03 5.61 -2.63
CA HIS A 39 8.61 6.48 -1.61
C HIS A 39 8.32 7.97 -1.84
N TYR A 40 7.67 8.33 -2.96
CA TYR A 40 7.45 9.74 -3.31
C TYR A 40 6.39 10.41 -2.44
N HIS A 41 5.28 9.73 -2.16
CA HIS A 41 4.17 10.36 -1.45
C HIS A 41 3.51 9.39 -0.46
N ASN A 42 3.73 9.62 0.83
CA ASN A 42 3.07 8.87 1.90
C ASN A 42 1.61 9.31 2.03
N LEU A 43 0.78 8.84 1.13
CA LEU A 43 -0.65 9.15 1.02
C LEU A 43 -1.45 7.87 0.85
N GLY A 44 -2.66 7.80 1.42
CA GLY A 44 -3.49 6.59 1.40
C GLY A 44 -3.63 5.90 0.04
N PRO A 45 -4.06 6.58 -1.04
CA PRO A 45 -4.15 5.98 -2.38
C PRO A 45 -2.81 5.43 -2.89
N ASN A 46 -1.70 6.16 -2.67
CA ASN A 46 -0.36 5.72 -3.07
C ASN A 46 0.05 4.47 -2.30
N ASN A 47 -0.13 4.46 -0.97
CA ASN A 47 0.24 3.33 -0.11
C ASN A 47 -0.58 2.09 -0.45
N ALA A 48 -1.89 2.23 -0.65
CA ALA A 48 -2.77 1.13 -1.05
C ALA A 48 -2.38 0.55 -2.41
N PHE A 49 -2.11 1.41 -3.41
CA PHE A 49 -1.68 0.98 -4.72
C PHE A 49 -0.32 0.28 -4.68
N ALA A 50 0.65 0.83 -3.96
CA ALA A 50 1.99 0.29 -3.86
C ALA A 50 2.03 -1.15 -3.30
N THR A 51 1.05 -1.58 -2.50
CA THR A 51 0.98 -2.96 -1.98
C THR A 51 0.83 -4.02 -3.06
N HIS A 52 0.34 -3.65 -4.24
CA HIS A 52 0.19 -4.59 -5.35
C HIS A 52 1.54 -4.89 -6.01
N ILE A 53 2.46 -3.92 -6.02
CA ILE A 53 3.73 -4.00 -6.75
C ILE A 53 4.89 -4.35 -5.81
N TYR A 54 4.88 -3.83 -4.58
CA TYR A 54 6.02 -3.89 -3.68
C TYR A 54 5.67 -4.62 -2.38
N GLY A 55 6.57 -5.47 -1.91
CA GLY A 55 6.51 -6.06 -0.56
C GLY A 55 7.07 -5.12 0.50
N THR A 56 6.87 -5.52 1.76
CA THR A 56 7.45 -4.89 2.95
C THR A 56 8.21 -5.93 3.76
N LEU A 57 9.06 -5.54 4.71
CA LEU A 57 9.69 -6.54 5.59
C LEU A 57 8.63 -7.22 6.46
N VAL A 58 7.75 -6.41 7.05
CA VAL A 58 6.64 -6.85 7.90
C VAL A 58 5.35 -6.49 7.20
N GLY A 59 4.48 -7.44 6.96
CA GLY A 59 3.13 -7.21 6.43
C GLY A 59 2.15 -6.82 7.54
N SER A 60 1.00 -6.29 7.15
CA SER A 60 -0.11 -5.98 8.06
C SER A 60 -1.43 -6.37 7.42
N ASP A 61 -2.27 -7.07 8.17
CA ASP A 61 -3.62 -7.43 7.76
C ASP A 61 -4.64 -6.28 7.98
N GLU A 62 -5.90 -6.52 7.66
CA GLU A 62 -6.99 -5.57 7.84
C GLU A 62 -7.27 -5.20 9.30
N ASN A 63 -6.80 -5.99 10.26
CA ASN A 63 -6.90 -5.75 11.70
C ASN A 63 -5.62 -5.14 12.29
N GLN A 64 -4.68 -4.70 11.43
CA GLN A 64 -3.36 -4.17 11.79
C GLN A 64 -2.45 -5.19 12.50
N GLN A 65 -2.73 -6.50 12.36
CA GLN A 65 -1.87 -7.54 12.90
C GLN A 65 -0.69 -7.76 11.96
N HIS A 66 0.50 -7.86 12.54
CA HIS A 66 1.72 -8.09 11.78
C HIS A 66 1.83 -9.54 11.30
N TYR A 67 2.24 -9.73 10.06
CA TYR A 67 2.58 -11.05 9.53
C TYR A 67 3.91 -11.02 8.76
N PRO A 68 4.60 -12.19 8.66
CA PRO A 68 5.83 -12.30 7.88
C PRO A 68 5.61 -12.08 6.39
N ASP A 69 6.27 -11.05 5.79
CA ASP A 69 6.31 -10.82 4.35
C ASP A 69 7.74 -11.09 3.84
N LEU A 70 8.54 -10.08 3.53
CA LEU A 70 9.94 -10.25 3.10
C LEU A 70 10.88 -10.60 4.25
N ALA A 71 10.53 -10.28 5.49
CA ALA A 71 11.15 -10.88 6.66
C ALA A 71 10.32 -12.06 7.16
N THR A 72 10.95 -13.19 7.46
CA THR A 72 10.32 -14.38 8.01
C THR A 72 10.17 -14.31 9.53
N SER A 73 11.03 -13.52 10.19
CA SER A 73 10.97 -13.27 11.62
C SER A 73 11.71 -11.97 11.98
N TRP A 74 11.33 -11.38 13.11
CA TRP A 74 11.99 -10.23 13.70
C TRP A 74 11.89 -10.29 15.22
N LYS A 75 12.93 -9.85 15.90
CA LYS A 75 12.99 -9.81 17.37
C LYS A 75 14.00 -8.77 17.83
N PRO A 76 13.80 -8.17 19.02
CA PRO A 76 14.87 -7.42 19.68
C PRO A 76 15.95 -8.42 20.14
N ILE A 77 17.21 -8.10 19.88
CA ILE A 77 18.38 -8.83 20.38
C ILE A 77 19.03 -8.13 21.58
N ASN A 78 18.73 -6.84 21.73
CA ASN A 78 18.95 -6.03 22.93
C ASN A 78 18.02 -4.81 22.89
N ASP A 79 18.08 -3.94 23.86
CA ASP A 79 17.15 -2.80 24.03
C ASP A 79 17.13 -1.85 22.82
N THR A 80 18.22 -1.75 22.06
CA THR A 80 18.37 -0.80 20.97
C THR A 80 18.56 -1.44 19.60
N THR A 81 18.53 -2.78 19.50
CA THR A 81 18.82 -3.46 18.25
C THR A 81 17.81 -4.56 17.97
N TRP A 82 17.21 -4.51 16.79
CA TRP A 82 16.33 -5.53 16.27
C TRP A 82 17.03 -6.35 15.18
N GLU A 83 16.88 -7.67 15.20
CA GLU A 83 17.27 -8.58 14.13
C GLU A 83 16.07 -8.90 13.25
N PHE A 84 16.27 -8.85 11.93
CA PHE A 84 15.30 -9.31 10.92
C PHE A 84 15.94 -10.40 10.08
N LYS A 85 15.28 -11.57 9.99
CA LYS A 85 15.66 -12.65 9.08
C LYS A 85 14.86 -12.53 7.80
N LEU A 86 15.55 -12.36 6.68
CA LEU A 86 14.94 -12.14 5.38
C LEU A 86 14.57 -13.46 4.71
N ARG A 87 13.48 -13.46 3.95
CA ARG A 87 12.99 -14.61 3.19
C ARG A 87 13.96 -14.92 2.06
N LYS A 88 14.41 -16.18 2.00
CA LYS A 88 15.26 -16.68 0.91
C LYS A 88 14.44 -17.04 -0.32
N GLY A 89 15.02 -16.95 -1.52
CA GLY A 89 14.41 -17.36 -2.78
C GLY A 89 13.34 -16.41 -3.32
N VAL A 90 13.11 -15.25 -2.70
CA VAL A 90 12.22 -14.22 -3.25
C VAL A 90 12.88 -13.57 -4.45
N LYS A 91 12.10 -13.41 -5.52
CA LYS A 91 12.52 -12.73 -6.75
C LYS A 91 11.77 -11.42 -6.94
N PHE A 92 12.48 -10.41 -7.41
CA PHE A 92 11.84 -9.23 -8.00
C PHE A 92 11.15 -9.57 -9.31
N HIS A 93 10.32 -8.66 -9.81
CA HIS A 93 9.56 -8.84 -11.05
C HIS A 93 10.43 -9.08 -12.29
N ASP A 94 11.69 -8.66 -12.27
CA ASP A 94 12.69 -8.88 -13.32
C ASP A 94 13.48 -10.19 -13.15
N GLY A 95 13.16 -11.00 -12.14
CA GLY A 95 13.81 -12.27 -11.82
C GLY A 95 15.08 -12.15 -10.96
N SER A 96 15.55 -10.94 -10.65
CA SER A 96 16.69 -10.74 -9.74
C SER A 96 16.34 -11.15 -8.30
N ASP A 97 17.36 -11.54 -7.53
CA ASP A 97 17.18 -11.97 -6.14
C ASP A 97 16.97 -10.78 -5.21
N PHE A 98 16.06 -10.96 -4.24
CA PHE A 98 15.92 -10.07 -3.10
C PHE A 98 16.93 -10.41 -2.01
N THR A 99 17.66 -9.41 -1.52
CA THR A 99 18.69 -9.54 -0.48
C THR A 99 18.68 -8.36 0.50
N ALA A 100 19.56 -8.45 1.50
CA ALA A 100 19.78 -7.37 2.45
C ALA A 100 20.24 -6.06 1.79
N ASP A 101 20.92 -6.13 0.65
CA ASP A 101 21.37 -4.93 -0.07
C ASP A 101 20.21 -4.07 -0.57
N ASP A 102 19.09 -4.70 -0.95
CA ASP A 102 17.88 -4.01 -1.36
C ASP A 102 17.21 -3.29 -0.17
N VAL A 103 17.26 -3.91 1.01
CA VAL A 103 16.72 -3.30 2.24
C VAL A 103 17.53 -2.07 2.65
N LEU A 104 18.86 -2.18 2.64
CA LEU A 104 19.75 -1.05 2.98
C LEU A 104 19.57 0.10 1.97
N PHE A 105 19.53 -0.22 0.68
CA PHE A 105 19.28 0.74 -0.38
C PHE A 105 17.91 1.43 -0.21
N THR A 106 16.87 0.65 0.05
CA THR A 106 15.53 1.16 0.34
C THR A 106 15.54 2.16 1.50
N ALA A 107 16.18 1.78 2.63
CA ALA A 107 16.25 2.62 3.81
C ALA A 107 16.97 3.95 3.53
N GLN A 108 18.02 3.94 2.72
CA GLN A 108 18.73 5.14 2.31
C GLN A 108 17.87 6.02 1.40
N ARG A 109 17.27 5.45 0.34
CA ARG A 109 16.50 6.19 -0.66
C ARG A 109 15.21 6.79 -0.10
N ALA A 110 14.46 6.01 0.68
CA ALA A 110 13.14 6.41 1.14
C ALA A 110 13.14 7.61 2.10
N GLN A 111 14.28 7.96 2.66
CA GLN A 111 14.44 9.16 3.50
C GLN A 111 14.50 10.46 2.69
N ASN A 112 14.99 10.40 1.45
CA ASN A 112 15.37 11.59 0.68
C ASN A 112 14.96 11.49 -0.79
N VAL A 113 13.66 11.37 -1.06
CA VAL A 113 13.15 11.42 -2.44
C VAL A 113 12.98 12.87 -2.87
N PRO A 114 13.67 13.32 -3.94
CA PRO A 114 13.57 14.69 -4.41
C PRO A 114 12.13 15.13 -4.71
N LYS A 115 11.76 16.34 -4.28
CA LYS A 115 10.42 16.95 -4.49
C LYS A 115 9.27 16.15 -3.88
N SER A 116 9.53 15.20 -2.97
CA SER A 116 8.48 14.48 -2.25
C SER A 116 7.67 15.45 -1.40
N PRO A 117 6.32 15.47 -1.53
CA PRO A 117 5.47 16.31 -0.69
C PRO A 117 5.32 15.75 0.72
N SER A 118 5.50 14.44 0.91
CA SER A 118 5.45 13.75 2.20
C SER A 118 6.12 12.39 2.07
N GLY A 119 7.39 12.32 2.45
CA GLY A 119 8.21 11.10 2.33
C GLY A 119 8.12 10.18 3.54
N PHE A 120 8.91 9.11 3.49
CA PHE A 120 8.95 8.05 4.50
C PHE A 120 10.06 8.24 5.54
N GLY A 121 10.80 9.35 5.49
CA GLY A 121 11.90 9.64 6.42
C GLY A 121 11.50 9.59 7.89
N THR A 122 10.26 9.94 8.22
CA THR A 122 9.75 9.87 9.60
C THR A 122 9.83 8.46 10.20
N TYR A 123 9.66 7.42 9.40
CA TYR A 123 9.74 6.02 9.84
C TYR A 123 11.17 5.48 9.89
N LEU A 124 12.11 6.13 9.22
CA LEU A 124 13.49 5.64 9.04
C LEU A 124 14.53 6.47 9.79
N LYS A 125 14.22 7.75 10.08
CA LYS A 125 15.13 8.65 10.77
C LYS A 125 15.56 8.11 12.13
N GLY A 126 16.86 8.13 12.39
CA GLY A 126 17.43 7.65 13.67
C GLY A 126 17.57 6.14 13.76
N LYS A 127 17.31 5.40 12.67
CA LYS A 127 17.51 3.96 12.55
C LYS A 127 18.71 3.68 11.65
N GLU A 128 19.65 2.89 12.14
CA GLU A 128 20.83 2.44 11.41
C GLU A 128 20.57 1.02 10.90
N PHE A 129 20.63 0.82 9.59
CA PHE A 129 20.44 -0.47 8.94
C PHE A 129 21.80 -1.11 8.68
N ILE A 130 22.04 -2.28 9.27
CA ILE A 130 23.32 -2.97 9.26
C ILE A 130 23.11 -4.33 8.58
N LYS A 131 23.83 -4.59 7.49
CA LYS A 131 23.88 -5.91 6.85
C LYS A 131 24.76 -6.85 7.67
N ILE A 132 24.22 -7.96 8.11
CA ILE A 132 24.96 -9.04 8.79
C ILE A 132 25.39 -10.08 7.76
N ASP A 133 24.43 -10.52 6.94
CA ASP A 133 24.67 -11.39 5.78
C ASP A 133 23.64 -11.08 4.68
N SER A 134 23.57 -11.85 3.61
CA SER A 134 22.64 -11.62 2.50
C SER A 134 21.17 -11.71 2.90
N HIS A 135 20.83 -12.35 4.02
CA HIS A 135 19.45 -12.58 4.48
C HIS A 135 19.26 -12.28 5.97
N THR A 136 20.16 -11.51 6.56
CA THR A 136 20.04 -11.04 7.96
C THR A 136 20.45 -9.59 8.03
N ILE A 137 19.60 -8.76 8.62
CA ILE A 137 19.91 -7.38 8.92
C ILE A 137 19.65 -7.08 10.40
N HIS A 138 20.39 -6.13 10.93
CA HIS A 138 20.09 -5.49 12.19
C HIS A 138 19.62 -4.06 11.94
N ILE A 139 18.64 -3.60 12.74
CA ILE A 139 18.21 -2.21 12.77
C ILE A 139 18.47 -1.68 14.18
N LYS A 140 19.37 -0.70 14.29
CA LYS A 140 19.82 -0.13 15.57
C LYS A 140 19.26 1.27 15.75
N THR A 141 18.93 1.60 16.99
CA THR A 141 18.44 2.92 17.42
C THR A 141 19.29 3.43 18.58
N LYS A 142 19.26 4.75 18.85
CA LYS A 142 19.99 5.35 19.98
C LYS A 142 19.33 5.07 21.35
N LYS A 143 18.04 4.75 21.38
CA LYS A 143 17.22 4.47 22.56
C LYS A 143 16.32 3.26 22.28
N PRO A 144 15.80 2.56 23.30
CA PRO A 144 14.84 1.50 23.12
C PRO A 144 13.66 1.91 22.22
N TYR A 145 13.32 1.10 21.24
CA TYR A 145 12.27 1.41 20.26
C TYR A 145 11.38 0.20 19.96
N PRO A 146 10.34 -0.03 20.78
CA PRO A 146 9.46 -1.21 20.63
C PRO A 146 8.55 -1.13 19.38
N LEU A 147 8.33 0.06 18.82
CA LEU A 147 7.48 0.26 17.61
C LEU A 147 8.22 -0.02 16.29
N MET A 148 9.39 -0.65 16.33
CA MET A 148 10.17 -0.96 15.13
C MET A 148 9.36 -1.67 14.04
N PRO A 149 8.61 -2.76 14.31
CA PRO A 149 7.82 -3.44 13.28
C PRO A 149 6.75 -2.54 12.67
N ASN A 150 6.12 -1.66 13.47
CA ASN A 150 5.10 -0.72 12.99
C ASN A 150 5.65 0.30 11.99
N ASP A 151 6.86 0.80 12.20
CA ASP A 151 7.48 1.72 11.25
C ASP A 151 7.91 0.99 9.97
N ILE A 152 8.54 -0.18 10.13
CA ILE A 152 9.11 -0.93 9.01
C ILE A 152 8.03 -1.51 8.08
N MET A 153 6.83 -1.84 8.58
CA MET A 153 5.72 -2.30 7.75
C MET A 153 5.21 -1.23 6.76
N THR A 154 5.51 0.04 7.00
CA THR A 154 5.06 1.14 6.13
C THR A 154 5.94 1.32 4.90
N VAL A 155 7.20 0.86 4.95
CA VAL A 155 8.22 1.13 3.93
C VAL A 155 8.26 0.00 2.90
N LYS A 156 7.93 0.31 1.66
CA LYS A 156 7.97 -0.63 0.54
C LYS A 156 9.41 -0.88 0.11
N ILE A 157 9.79 -2.16 -0.04
CA ILE A 157 11.13 -2.55 -0.47
C ILE A 157 11.22 -2.46 -1.99
N ILE A 158 12.28 -1.82 -2.47
CA ILE A 158 12.59 -1.66 -3.90
C ILE A 158 13.89 -2.37 -4.25
N SER A 159 14.02 -2.77 -5.52
CA SER A 159 15.24 -3.36 -6.04
C SER A 159 16.37 -2.31 -6.10
N LYS A 160 17.52 -2.62 -5.50
CA LYS A 160 18.73 -1.80 -5.66
C LYS A 160 19.16 -1.74 -7.12
N LYS A 161 19.19 -2.88 -7.80
CA LYS A 161 19.57 -3.01 -9.21
C LYS A 161 18.81 -2.05 -10.13
N ASN A 162 17.49 -1.92 -9.93
CA ASN A 162 16.62 -1.13 -10.78
C ASN A 162 16.34 0.29 -10.23
N GLY A 163 16.61 0.51 -8.94
CA GLY A 163 16.33 1.76 -8.25
C GLY A 163 17.53 2.68 -8.10
N GLU A 164 18.77 2.17 -8.23
CA GLU A 164 19.97 2.97 -8.13
C GLU A 164 20.04 4.00 -9.26
N GLY A 165 20.11 5.27 -8.91
CA GLY A 165 20.05 6.39 -9.88
C GLY A 165 18.65 6.65 -10.47
N ALA A 166 17.65 5.83 -10.18
CA ALA A 166 16.31 6.01 -10.72
C ALA A 166 15.58 7.20 -10.08
N THR A 167 14.94 7.99 -10.93
CA THR A 167 14.09 9.12 -10.57
C THR A 167 12.65 8.69 -10.35
N THR A 168 11.82 9.54 -9.74
CA THR A 168 10.37 9.31 -9.65
C THR A 168 9.73 9.15 -11.04
N ALA A 169 10.25 9.81 -12.07
CA ALA A 169 9.78 9.63 -13.45
C ALA A 169 10.07 8.22 -13.99
N ASP A 170 11.21 7.62 -13.64
CA ASP A 170 11.53 6.24 -14.02
C ASP A 170 10.59 5.23 -13.36
N TYR A 171 10.14 5.49 -12.12
CA TYR A 171 9.09 4.68 -11.49
C TYR A 171 7.74 4.87 -12.17
N ASN A 172 7.36 6.11 -12.46
CA ASN A 172 6.07 6.43 -13.09
C ASN A 172 5.94 5.86 -14.51
N SER A 173 7.04 5.76 -15.23
CA SER A 173 7.07 5.12 -16.56
C SER A 173 7.11 3.59 -16.52
N GLY A 174 7.27 2.99 -15.35
CA GLY A 174 7.42 1.54 -15.18
C GLY A 174 8.86 1.03 -15.26
N LYS A 175 9.81 1.82 -15.73
CA LYS A 175 11.21 1.40 -15.89
C LYS A 175 11.84 0.93 -14.57
N ALA A 176 11.55 1.62 -13.46
CA ALA A 176 12.03 1.28 -12.13
C ALA A 176 10.92 0.69 -11.22
N ALA A 177 9.69 0.51 -11.71
CA ALA A 177 8.58 -0.05 -10.93
C ALA A 177 8.69 -1.57 -10.79
N ILE A 178 9.85 -2.04 -10.32
CA ILE A 178 10.22 -3.44 -10.16
C ILE A 178 10.18 -3.78 -8.67
N GLY A 179 9.13 -4.48 -8.25
CA GLY A 179 8.91 -4.91 -6.86
C GLY A 179 8.91 -6.41 -6.71
N THR A 180 8.52 -6.87 -5.51
CA THR A 180 8.38 -8.29 -5.14
C THR A 180 6.91 -8.66 -4.91
N GLY A 181 5.98 -7.74 -5.16
CA GLY A 181 4.56 -7.90 -4.88
C GLY A 181 3.83 -8.86 -5.82
N PRO A 182 2.54 -9.12 -5.53
CA PRO A 182 1.72 -10.07 -6.27
C PRO A 182 1.42 -9.65 -7.71
N TYR A 183 1.59 -8.38 -8.06
CA TYR A 183 1.32 -7.88 -9.40
C TYR A 183 2.49 -7.06 -9.93
N LYS A 184 2.71 -7.11 -11.25
CA LYS A 184 3.70 -6.34 -12.00
C LYS A 184 3.03 -5.12 -12.62
N PHE A 185 3.70 -3.99 -12.59
CA PHE A 185 3.25 -2.79 -13.29
C PHE A 185 3.34 -2.99 -14.81
N VAL A 186 2.31 -2.54 -15.52
CA VAL A 186 2.25 -2.59 -17.00
C VAL A 186 2.17 -1.18 -17.58
N GLU A 187 1.16 -0.40 -17.15
CA GLU A 187 0.89 0.92 -17.73
C GLU A 187 0.19 1.83 -16.72
N TRP A 188 0.46 3.12 -16.80
CA TRP A 188 -0.31 4.17 -16.15
C TRP A 188 -0.56 5.32 -17.13
N VAL A 189 -1.82 5.58 -17.42
CA VAL A 189 -2.30 6.76 -18.14
C VAL A 189 -3.03 7.63 -17.11
N PRO A 190 -2.41 8.72 -16.62
CA PRO A 190 -3.00 9.56 -15.58
C PRO A 190 -4.42 10.05 -15.93
N GLY A 191 -5.33 9.86 -15.00
CA GLY A 191 -6.75 10.24 -15.17
C GLY A 191 -7.60 9.23 -15.95
N ASP A 192 -7.00 8.23 -16.57
CA ASP A 192 -7.69 7.21 -17.37
C ASP A 192 -7.61 5.82 -16.76
N LYS A 193 -6.40 5.26 -16.66
CA LYS A 193 -6.22 3.87 -16.22
C LYS A 193 -4.87 3.57 -15.62
N ILE A 194 -4.82 2.51 -14.78
CA ILE A 194 -3.60 1.82 -14.39
C ILE A 194 -3.79 0.33 -14.64
N VAL A 195 -2.83 -0.31 -15.26
CA VAL A 195 -2.87 -1.74 -15.60
C VAL A 195 -1.78 -2.49 -14.86
N LEU A 196 -2.16 -3.55 -14.19
CA LEU A 196 -1.26 -4.50 -13.54
C LEU A 196 -1.47 -5.90 -14.09
N LYS A 197 -0.42 -6.72 -14.11
CA LYS A 197 -0.44 -8.13 -14.48
C LYS A 197 0.04 -8.99 -13.32
N ALA A 198 -0.53 -10.17 -13.16
CA ALA A 198 -0.14 -11.12 -12.12
C ALA A 198 1.37 -11.43 -12.16
N ASN A 199 1.97 -11.52 -10.97
CA ASN A 199 3.31 -12.05 -10.79
C ASN A 199 3.21 -13.55 -10.51
N GLU A 200 3.48 -14.37 -11.52
CA GLU A 200 3.40 -15.83 -11.41
C GLU A 200 4.43 -16.40 -10.42
N ASN A 201 5.52 -15.65 -10.18
CA ASN A 201 6.59 -16.03 -9.26
C ASN A 201 6.45 -15.36 -7.87
N TYR A 202 5.24 -14.92 -7.51
CA TYR A 202 5.00 -14.32 -6.21
C TYR A 202 5.20 -15.33 -5.08
N HIS A 203 5.95 -14.96 -4.06
CA HIS A 203 6.30 -15.84 -2.94
C HIS A 203 5.13 -16.18 -1.99
N GLY A 204 3.95 -15.59 -2.21
CA GLY A 204 2.70 -16.00 -1.55
C GLY A 204 2.51 -15.49 -0.12
N ALA A 205 3.38 -14.62 0.40
CA ALA A 205 3.22 -14.11 1.77
C ALA A 205 1.90 -13.36 1.95
N GLY A 206 1.21 -13.66 3.05
CA GLY A 206 -0.02 -12.99 3.47
C GLY A 206 -1.26 -13.29 2.64
N THR A 207 -1.20 -13.16 1.34
CA THR A 207 -2.39 -13.23 0.46
C THR A 207 -2.45 -14.46 -0.42
N GLY A 208 -1.38 -15.27 -0.48
CA GLY A 208 -1.24 -16.38 -1.43
C GLY A 208 -1.02 -15.90 -2.87
N ALA A 209 -1.22 -16.79 -3.84
CA ALA A 209 -1.03 -16.48 -5.26
C ALA A 209 -2.03 -15.40 -5.75
N PRO A 210 -1.68 -14.59 -6.76
CA PRO A 210 -2.58 -13.64 -7.40
C PRO A 210 -3.82 -14.35 -7.95
N LYS A 211 -5.00 -13.82 -7.63
CA LYS A 211 -6.29 -14.42 -8.05
C LYS A 211 -6.77 -13.97 -9.43
N TYR A 212 -6.26 -12.86 -9.92
CA TYR A 212 -6.64 -12.27 -11.20
C TYR A 212 -5.43 -12.18 -12.11
N LYS A 213 -5.62 -12.41 -13.41
CA LYS A 213 -4.54 -12.32 -14.41
C LYS A 213 -4.10 -10.88 -14.62
N ASN A 214 -5.08 -9.99 -14.78
CA ASN A 214 -4.85 -8.56 -14.92
C ASN A 214 -5.76 -7.80 -13.96
N ILE A 215 -5.30 -6.64 -13.49
CA ILE A 215 -6.12 -5.67 -12.76
C ILE A 215 -6.09 -4.36 -13.54
N LEU A 216 -7.28 -3.84 -13.86
CA LEU A 216 -7.48 -2.54 -14.46
C LEU A 216 -8.09 -1.60 -13.42
N PHE A 217 -7.36 -0.60 -13.00
CA PHE A 217 -7.87 0.49 -12.16
C PHE A 217 -8.35 1.64 -13.04
N LYS A 218 -9.59 2.09 -12.80
CA LYS A 218 -10.23 3.25 -13.45
C LYS A 218 -10.52 4.32 -12.42
N PRO A 219 -9.90 5.52 -12.52
CA PRO A 219 -10.24 6.64 -11.65
C PRO A 219 -11.66 7.15 -11.95
N ILE A 220 -12.59 7.03 -10.99
CA ILE A 220 -13.96 7.53 -11.09
C ILE A 220 -14.24 8.39 -9.84
N LYS A 221 -13.87 9.67 -9.90
CA LYS A 221 -13.91 10.60 -8.76
C LYS A 221 -15.30 10.78 -8.16
N SER A 222 -16.35 10.84 -9.01
CA SER A 222 -17.74 11.00 -8.58
C SER A 222 -18.28 9.73 -7.91
N GLY A 223 -18.71 9.81 -6.65
CA GLY A 223 -19.30 8.68 -5.94
C GLY A 223 -20.54 8.08 -6.62
N PRO A 224 -21.53 8.91 -7.04
CA PRO A 224 -22.66 8.43 -7.83
C PRO A 224 -22.26 7.72 -9.13
N ALA A 225 -21.29 8.26 -9.87
CA ALA A 225 -20.81 7.65 -11.11
C ALA A 225 -20.11 6.31 -10.83
N ARG A 226 -19.31 6.18 -9.75
CA ARG A 226 -18.69 4.92 -9.34
C ARG A 226 -19.75 3.85 -9.02
N ILE A 227 -20.80 4.21 -8.29
CA ILE A 227 -21.91 3.28 -7.99
C ILE A 227 -22.64 2.88 -9.28
N ALA A 228 -22.91 3.81 -10.19
CA ALA A 228 -23.55 3.52 -11.47
C ALA A 228 -22.71 2.54 -12.30
N ALA A 229 -21.38 2.76 -12.40
CA ALA A 229 -20.46 1.87 -13.09
C ALA A 229 -20.46 0.44 -12.47
N LEU A 230 -20.50 0.32 -11.15
CA LEU A 230 -20.62 -0.99 -10.48
C LEU A 230 -21.94 -1.69 -10.81
N LEU A 231 -23.05 -0.97 -10.78
CA LEU A 231 -24.38 -1.53 -11.06
C LEU A 231 -24.53 -1.91 -12.54
N ALA A 232 -23.91 -1.15 -13.44
CA ALA A 232 -23.83 -1.46 -14.87
C ALA A 232 -22.86 -2.59 -15.21
N LYS A 233 -22.03 -3.03 -14.23
CA LYS A 233 -20.94 -4.00 -14.40
C LYS A 233 -19.80 -3.52 -15.31
N ASP A 234 -19.62 -2.20 -15.43
CA ASP A 234 -18.47 -1.59 -16.10
C ASP A 234 -17.20 -1.73 -15.26
N VAL A 235 -17.39 -1.91 -13.94
CA VAL A 235 -16.35 -2.27 -12.97
C VAL A 235 -16.83 -3.40 -12.07
N ASP A 236 -15.93 -4.27 -11.63
CA ASP A 236 -16.23 -5.40 -10.74
C ASP A 236 -16.20 -5.01 -9.26
N PHE A 237 -15.43 -3.99 -8.94
CA PHE A 237 -15.21 -3.51 -7.57
C PHE A 237 -15.10 -1.99 -7.54
N ILE A 238 -15.58 -1.36 -6.47
CA ILE A 238 -15.33 0.06 -6.20
C ILE A 238 -14.81 0.25 -4.78
N ASP A 239 -13.88 1.18 -4.62
CA ASP A 239 -13.50 1.67 -3.30
C ASP A 239 -14.46 2.78 -2.84
N ASN A 240 -14.49 3.05 -1.53
CA ASN A 240 -15.09 4.23 -0.93
C ASN A 240 -16.55 4.49 -1.38
N VAL A 241 -17.47 3.63 -0.91
CA VAL A 241 -18.91 3.85 -1.09
C VAL A 241 -19.34 5.08 -0.28
N PRO A 242 -20.03 6.10 -0.89
CA PRO A 242 -20.52 7.25 -0.15
C PRO A 242 -21.46 6.85 1.00
N PRO A 243 -21.33 7.40 2.22
CA PRO A 243 -22.11 6.99 3.38
C PRO A 243 -23.63 6.96 3.14
N LEU A 244 -24.17 7.93 2.44
CA LEU A 244 -25.60 8.01 2.08
C LEU A 244 -26.10 6.84 1.22
N ASN A 245 -25.20 6.14 0.53
CA ASN A 245 -25.53 5.03 -0.35
C ASN A 245 -25.36 3.65 0.31
N VAL A 246 -24.70 3.57 1.47
CA VAL A 246 -24.36 2.32 2.16
C VAL A 246 -25.62 1.48 2.44
N ALA A 247 -26.68 2.10 2.99
CA ALA A 247 -27.93 1.40 3.31
C ALA A 247 -28.61 0.82 2.05
N LYS A 248 -28.58 1.56 0.93
CA LYS A 248 -29.13 1.11 -0.36
C LYS A 248 -28.28 -0.05 -0.93
N MET A 249 -26.95 0.07 -0.88
CA MET A 249 -26.04 -0.99 -1.37
C MET A 249 -26.18 -2.30 -0.57
N LYS A 250 -26.32 -2.21 0.77
CA LYS A 250 -26.57 -3.39 1.63
C LYS A 250 -27.84 -4.18 1.27
N LYS A 251 -28.87 -3.50 0.76
CA LYS A 251 -30.14 -4.12 0.36
C LYS A 251 -30.09 -4.75 -1.03
N ASN A 252 -29.05 -4.48 -1.82
CA ASN A 252 -28.94 -5.02 -3.17
C ASN A 252 -28.34 -6.44 -3.11
N PRO A 253 -29.08 -7.51 -3.52
CA PRO A 253 -28.62 -8.88 -3.43
C PRO A 253 -27.45 -9.21 -4.36
N THR A 254 -27.19 -8.37 -5.39
CA THR A 254 -26.09 -8.56 -6.33
C THR A 254 -24.78 -7.91 -5.87
N ILE A 255 -24.81 -7.14 -4.77
CA ILE A 255 -23.66 -6.39 -4.26
C ILE A 255 -23.20 -6.99 -2.92
N LYS A 256 -21.92 -7.31 -2.82
CA LYS A 256 -21.27 -7.61 -1.54
C LYS A 256 -20.58 -6.34 -1.02
N LEU A 257 -21.03 -5.83 0.11
CA LEU A 257 -20.41 -4.70 0.78
C LEU A 257 -19.48 -5.21 1.88
N ASN A 258 -18.18 -4.85 1.79
CA ASN A 258 -17.22 -5.05 2.86
C ASN A 258 -17.01 -3.73 3.60
N SER A 259 -17.00 -3.77 4.93
CA SER A 259 -16.68 -2.65 5.78
C SER A 259 -15.84 -3.12 6.96
N GLY A 260 -14.93 -2.27 7.42
CA GLY A 260 -14.05 -2.55 8.55
C GLY A 260 -13.72 -1.27 9.31
N SER A 261 -13.24 -1.43 10.53
CA SER A 261 -12.71 -0.33 11.32
C SER A 261 -11.43 0.20 10.70
N SER A 262 -11.24 1.51 10.76
CA SER A 262 -10.02 2.17 10.29
C SER A 262 -9.25 2.73 11.48
N ASN A 263 -7.93 2.74 11.40
CA ASN A 263 -7.06 3.45 12.34
C ASN A 263 -6.97 4.96 12.06
N ARG A 264 -7.79 5.46 11.14
CA ARG A 264 -7.84 6.88 10.79
C ARG A 264 -8.59 7.68 11.84
N VAL A 265 -7.96 8.74 12.33
CA VAL A 265 -8.58 9.76 13.17
C VAL A 265 -8.93 10.97 12.29
N ILE A 266 -10.18 11.45 12.38
CA ILE A 266 -10.61 12.69 11.74
C ILE A 266 -10.70 13.76 12.83
N TYR A 267 -10.00 14.86 12.63
CA TYR A 267 -9.94 15.96 13.60
C TYR A 267 -9.92 17.32 12.90
N LEU A 268 -10.29 18.35 13.65
CA LEU A 268 -10.11 19.74 13.23
C LEU A 268 -8.73 20.20 13.68
N HIS A 269 -7.92 20.62 12.72
CA HIS A 269 -6.60 21.18 13.00
C HIS A 269 -6.72 22.71 13.03
N MET A 270 -6.51 23.29 14.21
CA MET A 270 -6.50 24.73 14.41
C MET A 270 -5.07 25.23 14.46
N ASP A 271 -4.74 26.25 13.68
CA ASP A 271 -3.46 26.94 13.72
C ASP A 271 -3.39 27.80 15.00
N GLN A 272 -2.76 27.27 16.03
CA GLN A 272 -2.57 27.93 17.33
C GLN A 272 -1.17 28.45 17.53
N PHE A 273 -0.33 28.42 16.49
CA PHE A 273 1.09 28.76 16.58
C PHE A 273 1.44 30.12 15.97
N ARG A 274 0.81 30.47 14.85
CA ARG A 274 1.11 31.71 14.13
C ARG A 274 0.30 32.89 14.64
N GLU A 275 0.92 34.05 14.85
CA GLU A 275 0.19 35.29 15.19
C GLU A 275 -0.80 35.71 14.09
N GLU A 276 -0.38 35.52 12.81
CA GLU A 276 -1.23 35.68 11.63
C GLU A 276 -1.27 34.36 10.88
N SER A 277 -2.45 33.76 10.76
CA SER A 277 -2.63 32.54 9.99
C SER A 277 -2.82 32.85 8.50
N PRO A 278 -2.12 32.16 7.58
CA PRO A 278 -2.32 32.33 6.15
C PRO A 278 -3.70 31.84 5.67
N HIS A 279 -4.45 31.15 6.53
CA HIS A 279 -5.75 30.54 6.24
C HIS A 279 -6.93 31.35 6.79
N ILE A 280 -6.68 32.50 7.43
CA ILE A 280 -7.71 33.34 8.03
C ILE A 280 -7.52 34.77 7.52
N THR A 281 -8.60 35.35 6.98
CA THR A 281 -8.62 36.73 6.51
C THR A 281 -9.82 37.49 7.10
N ALA A 282 -9.72 38.81 7.20
CA ALA A 282 -10.85 39.65 7.59
C ALA A 282 -11.99 39.60 6.56
N ILE A 283 -13.21 39.82 6.99
CA ILE A 283 -14.33 40.05 6.09
C ILE A 283 -14.03 41.34 5.31
N GLY A 284 -13.96 41.24 3.98
CA GLY A 284 -13.52 42.33 3.11
C GLY A 284 -12.04 42.31 2.72
N GLY A 285 -11.29 41.28 3.16
CA GLY A 285 -9.89 41.07 2.83
C GLY A 285 -8.92 41.61 3.88
N GLY A 286 -7.66 41.24 3.75
CA GLY A 286 -6.58 41.66 4.66
C GLY A 286 -6.29 40.63 5.78
N LYS A 287 -5.12 40.78 6.37
CA LYS A 287 -4.64 39.93 7.47
C LYS A 287 -5.28 40.35 8.78
N ILE A 288 -5.56 39.39 9.64
CA ILE A 288 -6.01 39.62 11.01
C ILE A 288 -5.17 38.83 11.99
N LYS A 289 -5.10 39.28 13.22
CA LYS A 289 -4.52 38.52 14.32
C LYS A 289 -5.28 37.19 14.42
N ASN A 290 -4.53 36.10 14.54
CA ASN A 290 -5.10 34.76 14.57
C ASN A 290 -6.02 34.55 15.79
N PRO A 291 -7.34 34.46 15.64
CA PRO A 291 -8.27 34.32 16.76
C PRO A 291 -8.11 32.94 17.45
N LEU A 292 -7.52 31.93 16.76
CA LEU A 292 -7.36 30.59 17.30
C LEU A 292 -6.23 30.48 18.32
N MET A 293 -5.41 31.54 18.48
CA MET A 293 -4.43 31.65 19.56
C MET A 293 -5.04 32.00 20.91
N ALA A 294 -6.31 32.37 20.98
CA ALA A 294 -6.95 32.67 22.23
C ALA A 294 -7.02 31.43 23.13
N VAL A 295 -6.75 31.63 24.45
CA VAL A 295 -6.71 30.55 25.45
C VAL A 295 -7.99 29.71 25.46
N SER A 296 -9.13 30.30 25.19
CA SER A 296 -10.44 29.63 25.08
C SER A 296 -10.46 28.49 24.05
N TYR A 297 -9.62 28.52 23.01
CA TYR A 297 -9.53 27.44 22.00
C TYR A 297 -8.52 26.35 22.37
N THR A 298 -7.56 26.63 23.27
CA THR A 298 -6.61 25.61 23.76
C THR A 298 -7.26 24.63 24.71
N HIS A 299 -8.41 24.96 25.27
CA HIS A 299 -9.19 24.16 26.22
C HIS A 299 -10.54 23.68 25.67
N LEU A 300 -10.73 23.73 24.35
CA LEU A 300 -11.97 23.28 23.71
C LEU A 300 -12.04 21.75 23.74
N THR A 301 -12.72 21.21 24.74
CA THR A 301 -13.12 19.81 24.77
C THR A 301 -14.36 19.65 23.90
N LEU A 302 -14.20 19.07 22.71
CA LEU A 302 -15.37 18.64 21.93
C LEU A 302 -16.10 17.53 22.71
N PRO A 303 -17.44 17.58 22.80
CA PRO A 303 -18.18 16.49 23.44
C PRO A 303 -17.91 15.18 22.73
N THR A 304 -17.43 14.18 23.49
CA THR A 304 -17.03 12.85 23.01
C THR A 304 -18.22 11.93 22.67
N ARG A 305 -19.43 12.43 22.52
CA ARG A 305 -20.55 11.62 22.06
C ARG A 305 -20.65 11.68 20.53
N SER A 306 -20.02 10.73 19.87
CA SER A 306 -20.44 10.28 18.55
C SER A 306 -21.52 9.20 18.76
N THR A 307 -22.76 9.56 18.67
CA THR A 307 -23.81 8.59 18.30
C THR A 307 -23.80 8.50 16.78
N VAL A 308 -23.33 7.38 16.25
CA VAL A 308 -23.57 6.94 14.88
C VAL A 308 -24.50 5.75 14.95
#